data_6c4d110a4295f21725016a3a4f87ea2a
#
_entry.id   6c4d110a4295f21725016a3a4f87ea2a
#
_cell.length_a   1.000
_cell.length_b   1.000
_cell.length_c   1.000
_cell.angle_alpha   90.00
_cell.angle_beta   90.00
_cell.angle_gamma   90.00
#
_symmetry.space_group_name_H-M   'P 1'
#
loop_
_entity.id
_entity.type
_entity.pdbx_description
1 polymer ?
#
loop_
_entity_poly.entity_id
_entity_poly.type
_entity_poly.pdbx_seq_one_letter_code
_entity_poly.pdbx_strand_id
1 'polypeptide(L)'
;MLLAGQLLAQPVIITQPVNQTVFLGDNAAFGVMVTGVGPFTYQWRLKGTNLPNNIITSVAGNGTNAFSGDGGSATNASLNQPQGVAFDAAGNLLIADNNNDRVRKVDANGIITTVAGNGVGASSNGGSFSGDGGAATDAGLFRPNNLAFDASGNMYIADIFNNRVRKIDTNGIIVTAAGSFGPGSFGDNGPATSAALNLPASVALDVVGNLFIADLANSRVRKVDTNGIITTVAGKSGIGFSGDGGPATNAMLNSPQGVACDAIGNFYIADSYNRRIRKVDTNGIITTMAGGGGKFPGDNSAATNALLNSPWGLALDSVGNMYFADKDYCTIRKINTNGIITTVAGKPLMAGYSGDGGVATNASLNAPACVALDAAGNLFIADWNNNRIREVHLAGSPTITLSHVSITNAGNYAVVITSPSGSVTSGVVTLTLQLPPITPTFTSSNGLCTFTWGAIAQRKYHLQSTTNLATPNWIDLGSQITATSNSISTTNAVGPDEQRYYRVRLVP
;
A
#
# COMPACT_ATOMS: atom_id res chain seq x y z
N MET A 1 18.57 44.22 -10.21
CA MET A 1 19.38 43.09 -9.71
C MET A 1 18.70 41.84 -10.18
N LEU A 2 19.12 41.27 -11.31
CA LEU A 2 18.55 40.05 -11.88
C LEU A 2 18.95 38.88 -10.96
N LEU A 3 17.99 38.23 -10.33
CA LEU A 3 18.19 36.93 -9.70
C LEU A 3 18.59 35.94 -10.81
N ALA A 4 19.84 35.50 -10.80
CA ALA A 4 20.29 34.35 -11.58
C ALA A 4 19.47 33.15 -11.11
N GLY A 5 18.48 32.73 -11.90
CA GLY A 5 17.78 31.48 -11.70
C GLY A 5 18.83 30.35 -11.71
N GLN A 6 18.99 29.64 -10.61
CA GLN A 6 19.75 28.39 -10.60
C GLN A 6 19.12 27.49 -11.65
N LEU A 7 19.82 27.17 -12.73
CA LEU A 7 19.44 26.08 -13.62
C LEU A 7 19.47 24.80 -12.76
N LEU A 8 18.30 24.30 -12.40
CA LEU A 8 18.20 23.00 -11.77
C LEU A 8 18.76 21.95 -12.72
N ALA A 9 19.69 21.13 -12.26
CA ALA A 9 20.32 20.11 -13.09
C ALA A 9 19.28 19.07 -13.56
N GLN A 10 19.29 18.75 -14.85
CA GLN A 10 18.46 17.68 -15.42
C GLN A 10 18.80 16.33 -14.76
N PRO A 11 17.87 15.35 -14.75
CA PRO A 11 18.16 14.02 -14.27
C PRO A 11 19.28 13.39 -15.09
N VAL A 12 20.22 12.73 -14.41
CA VAL A 12 21.33 12.01 -15.03
C VAL A 12 21.27 10.55 -14.58
N ILE A 13 21.29 9.61 -15.53
CA ILE A 13 21.33 8.19 -15.22
C ILE A 13 22.76 7.79 -14.88
N ILE A 14 22.99 7.32 -13.63
CA ILE A 14 24.28 6.84 -13.15
C ILE A 14 24.44 5.34 -13.39
N THR A 15 23.34 4.57 -13.32
CA THR A 15 23.33 3.14 -13.64
C THR A 15 22.28 2.86 -14.69
N GLN A 16 22.69 2.35 -15.84
CA GLN A 16 21.79 1.92 -16.91
C GLN A 16 21.18 0.55 -16.59
N PRO A 17 19.97 0.24 -17.08
CA PRO A 17 19.46 -1.11 -17.03
C PRO A 17 20.37 -2.03 -17.87
N VAL A 18 20.33 -3.33 -17.58
CA VAL A 18 21.13 -4.34 -18.28
C VAL A 18 20.25 -5.38 -18.95
N ASN A 19 20.74 -5.99 -20.03
CA ASN A 19 20.04 -7.08 -20.71
C ASN A 19 19.77 -8.24 -19.74
N GLN A 20 18.61 -8.87 -19.91
CA GLN A 20 18.19 -10.02 -19.10
C GLN A 20 17.93 -11.21 -20.02
N THR A 21 18.37 -12.39 -19.58
CA THR A 21 18.02 -13.67 -20.21
C THR A 21 17.50 -14.58 -19.11
N VAL A 22 16.23 -14.97 -19.20
CA VAL A 22 15.53 -15.77 -18.17
C VAL A 22 14.71 -16.86 -18.83
N PHE A 23 14.35 -17.89 -18.08
CA PHE A 23 13.43 -18.90 -18.60
C PHE A 23 11.99 -18.38 -18.60
N LEU A 24 11.22 -18.90 -19.54
CA LEU A 24 9.78 -18.64 -19.60
C LEU A 24 9.10 -19.10 -18.29
N GLY A 25 8.35 -18.22 -17.64
CA GLY A 25 7.75 -18.46 -16.33
C GLY A 25 8.58 -17.93 -15.14
N ASP A 26 9.85 -17.59 -15.33
CA ASP A 26 10.69 -16.97 -14.29
C ASP A 26 10.34 -15.49 -14.11
N ASN A 27 11.01 -14.85 -13.16
CA ASN A 27 10.92 -13.42 -12.96
C ASN A 27 12.10 -12.71 -13.65
N ALA A 28 11.86 -11.49 -14.15
CA ALA A 28 12.89 -10.59 -14.65
C ALA A 28 12.76 -9.22 -14.02
N ALA A 29 13.87 -8.50 -13.84
CA ALA A 29 13.84 -7.14 -13.32
C ALA A 29 14.82 -6.24 -14.07
N PHE A 30 14.38 -5.01 -14.37
CA PHE A 30 15.22 -3.94 -14.88
C PHE A 30 15.25 -2.79 -13.89
N GLY A 31 16.39 -2.13 -13.72
CA GLY A 31 16.53 -0.99 -12.83
C GLY A 31 17.46 0.08 -13.37
N VAL A 32 17.25 1.30 -12.91
CA VAL A 32 18.12 2.46 -13.15
C VAL A 32 18.45 3.13 -11.83
N MET A 33 19.64 3.76 -11.77
CA MET A 33 19.93 4.74 -10.73
C MET A 33 20.08 6.11 -11.38
N VAL A 34 19.53 7.13 -10.73
CA VAL A 34 19.54 8.51 -11.22
C VAL A 34 20.04 9.47 -10.16
N THR A 35 20.64 10.58 -10.59
CA THR A 35 21.01 11.73 -9.77
C THR A 35 20.44 13.00 -10.39
N GLY A 36 20.36 14.07 -9.60
CA GLY A 36 19.79 15.36 -10.00
C GLY A 36 18.82 15.87 -8.95
N VAL A 37 18.05 16.87 -9.32
CA VAL A 37 17.04 17.46 -8.45
C VAL A 37 15.68 16.83 -8.75
N GLY A 38 15.15 16.08 -7.77
CA GLY A 38 13.80 15.46 -7.84
C GLY A 38 12.65 16.45 -7.57
N PRO A 39 11.42 15.97 -7.53
CA PRO A 39 11.03 14.57 -7.62
C PRO A 39 11.21 13.98 -9.02
N PHE A 40 11.54 12.68 -9.07
CA PHE A 40 11.64 11.95 -10.33
C PHE A 40 10.37 11.12 -10.58
N THR A 41 9.97 11.06 -11.86
CA THR A 41 8.97 10.11 -12.35
C THR A 41 9.61 9.18 -13.37
N TYR A 42 9.15 7.93 -13.43
CA TYR A 42 9.71 6.88 -14.28
C TYR A 42 8.63 6.31 -15.18
N GLN A 43 8.89 6.29 -16.48
CA GLN A 43 8.00 5.69 -17.46
C GLN A 43 8.72 4.60 -18.23
N TRP A 44 8.53 3.34 -17.81
CA TRP A 44 9.05 2.21 -18.55
C TRP A 44 8.29 1.98 -19.85
N ARG A 45 9.02 1.53 -20.86
CA ARG A 45 8.49 1.22 -22.19
C ARG A 45 8.91 -0.16 -22.60
N LEU A 46 8.01 -0.89 -23.27
CA LEU A 46 8.27 -2.14 -23.95
C LEU A 46 8.03 -1.94 -25.45
N LYS A 47 9.03 -2.21 -26.30
CA LYS A 47 8.96 -2.00 -27.75
C LYS A 47 8.48 -0.60 -28.14
N GLY A 48 8.92 0.41 -27.37
CA GLY A 48 8.53 1.81 -27.55
C GLY A 48 7.18 2.21 -26.97
N THR A 49 6.34 1.27 -26.54
CA THR A 49 5.02 1.55 -25.93
C THR A 49 5.16 1.71 -24.42
N ASN A 50 4.53 2.74 -23.85
CA ASN A 50 4.51 2.94 -22.40
C ASN A 50 3.84 1.76 -21.69
N LEU A 51 4.54 1.23 -20.68
CA LEU A 51 3.94 0.29 -19.74
C LEU A 51 3.08 1.05 -18.70
N PRO A 52 2.03 0.45 -18.16
CA PRO A 52 1.23 1.12 -17.14
C PRO A 52 2.07 1.38 -15.88
N ASN A 53 1.96 2.60 -15.32
CA ASN A 53 2.68 2.97 -14.10
C ASN A 53 1.89 2.61 -12.83
N ASN A 54 0.59 2.77 -12.84
CA ASN A 54 -0.27 2.55 -11.66
C ASN A 54 -0.52 1.07 -11.40
N ILE A 55 0.55 0.31 -11.19
CA ILE A 55 0.44 -1.12 -10.85
C ILE A 55 0.22 -1.26 -9.36
N ILE A 56 -0.74 -2.10 -8.97
CA ILE A 56 -1.02 -2.42 -7.57
C ILE A 56 -0.47 -3.79 -7.21
N THR A 57 0.10 -3.92 -6.01
CA THR A 57 0.59 -5.18 -5.44
C THR A 57 0.28 -5.27 -3.95
N SER A 58 0.16 -6.48 -3.42
CA SER A 58 0.09 -6.70 -1.97
C SER A 58 1.50 -6.74 -1.38
N VAL A 59 1.76 -5.93 -0.36
CA VAL A 59 3.08 -5.82 0.30
C VAL A 59 3.09 -6.34 1.73
N ALA A 60 1.93 -6.46 2.37
CA ALA A 60 1.78 -7.14 3.66
C ALA A 60 0.39 -7.75 3.78
N GLY A 61 0.30 -8.83 4.55
CA GLY A 61 -0.94 -9.56 4.79
C GLY A 61 -1.22 -10.66 3.76
N ASN A 62 -1.56 -11.85 4.22
CA ASN A 62 -1.92 -13.00 3.39
C ASN A 62 -3.44 -13.12 3.14
N GLY A 63 -4.24 -12.22 3.72
CA GLY A 63 -5.71 -12.19 3.63
C GLY A 63 -6.43 -12.93 4.75
N THR A 64 -5.72 -13.64 5.61
CA THR A 64 -6.31 -14.31 6.78
C THR A 64 -6.46 -13.31 7.92
N ASN A 65 -7.65 -13.22 8.50
CA ASN A 65 -7.94 -12.36 9.64
C ASN A 65 -7.44 -13.01 10.95
N ALA A 66 -6.14 -12.89 11.20
CA ALA A 66 -5.46 -13.45 12.36
C ALA A 66 -4.21 -12.63 12.68
N PHE A 67 -3.47 -13.05 13.71
CA PHE A 67 -2.14 -12.56 14.04
C PHE A 67 -1.11 -13.64 13.79
N SER A 68 -0.13 -13.39 12.92
CA SER A 68 1.02 -14.27 12.69
C SER A 68 2.16 -13.56 11.95
N GLY A 69 3.28 -14.26 11.82
CA GLY A 69 4.32 -13.96 10.85
C GLY A 69 5.44 -13.03 11.32
N ASP A 70 5.51 -12.65 12.61
CA ASP A 70 6.63 -11.85 13.14
C ASP A 70 7.97 -12.53 12.87
N GLY A 71 8.94 -11.75 12.38
CA GLY A 71 10.26 -12.21 11.97
C GLY A 71 10.32 -12.83 10.59
N GLY A 72 9.19 -12.92 9.88
CA GLY A 72 9.08 -13.47 8.52
C GLY A 72 8.65 -12.44 7.47
N SER A 73 8.43 -12.93 6.24
CA SER A 73 7.95 -12.09 5.13
C SER A 73 6.58 -11.49 5.44
N ALA A 74 6.43 -10.17 5.26
CA ALA A 74 5.19 -9.45 5.50
C ALA A 74 4.02 -9.95 4.65
N THR A 75 4.27 -10.43 3.43
CA THR A 75 3.23 -10.97 2.54
C THR A 75 2.70 -12.32 2.99
N ASN A 76 3.45 -13.05 3.83
CA ASN A 76 3.02 -14.32 4.42
C ASN A 76 2.38 -14.15 5.80
N ALA A 77 2.53 -12.98 6.42
CA ALA A 77 1.96 -12.69 7.72
C ALA A 77 0.43 -12.53 7.65
N SER A 78 -0.25 -12.86 8.73
CA SER A 78 -1.67 -12.55 8.87
C SER A 78 -1.84 -11.19 9.54
N LEU A 79 -2.72 -10.37 9.00
CA LEU A 79 -3.21 -9.11 9.56
C LEU A 79 -4.71 -9.25 9.82
N ASN A 80 -5.24 -8.44 10.74
CA ASN A 80 -6.67 -8.47 11.04
C ASN A 80 -7.24 -7.05 10.99
N GLN A 81 -7.90 -6.74 9.88
CA GLN A 81 -8.51 -5.45 9.60
C GLN A 81 -7.53 -4.27 9.82
N PRO A 82 -6.39 -4.22 9.10
CA PRO A 82 -5.45 -3.12 9.22
C PRO A 82 -6.11 -1.80 8.82
N GLN A 83 -6.06 -0.78 9.68
CA GLN A 83 -6.73 0.50 9.43
C GLN A 83 -5.77 1.62 9.05
N GLY A 84 -4.69 1.81 9.79
CA GLY A 84 -3.73 2.89 9.59
C GLY A 84 -2.44 2.40 8.95
N VAL A 85 -1.86 3.22 8.10
CA VAL A 85 -0.52 3.05 7.54
C VAL A 85 0.26 4.35 7.61
N ALA A 86 1.56 4.26 7.93
CA ALA A 86 2.48 5.39 7.96
C ALA A 86 3.90 4.92 7.67
N PHE A 87 4.81 5.86 7.39
CA PHE A 87 6.23 5.59 7.22
C PHE A 87 7.04 6.29 8.30
N ASP A 88 8.05 5.60 8.84
CA ASP A 88 9.07 6.24 9.64
C ASP A 88 10.14 6.92 8.76
N ALA A 89 11.05 7.68 9.37
CA ALA A 89 12.10 8.39 8.64
C ALA A 89 13.11 7.46 7.92
N ALA A 90 13.18 6.19 8.32
CA ALA A 90 14.02 5.17 7.69
C ALA A 90 13.32 4.50 6.49
N GLY A 91 12.05 4.85 6.22
CA GLY A 91 11.24 4.27 5.14
C GLY A 91 10.59 2.93 5.50
N ASN A 92 10.57 2.52 6.77
CA ASN A 92 9.82 1.35 7.17
C ASN A 92 8.33 1.65 7.18
N LEU A 93 7.52 0.68 6.74
CA LEU A 93 6.07 0.76 6.76
C LEU A 93 5.53 0.36 8.13
N LEU A 94 4.78 1.23 8.78
CA LEU A 94 4.05 0.96 10.02
C LEU A 94 2.58 0.70 9.71
N ILE A 95 2.01 -0.30 10.36
CA ILE A 95 0.64 -0.79 10.13
C ILE A 95 -0.08 -0.84 11.48
N ALA A 96 -1.18 -0.12 11.62
CA ALA A 96 -2.12 -0.30 12.71
C ALA A 96 -2.94 -1.57 12.43
N ASP A 97 -2.51 -2.70 12.98
CA ASP A 97 -3.13 -4.02 12.85
C ASP A 97 -4.30 -4.10 13.85
N ASN A 98 -5.38 -3.41 13.48
CA ASN A 98 -6.43 -2.89 14.36
C ASN A 98 -7.06 -3.98 15.25
N ASN A 99 -7.60 -5.04 14.67
CA ASN A 99 -8.27 -6.10 15.44
C ASN A 99 -7.28 -7.10 16.11
N ASN A 100 -5.97 -6.96 15.85
CA ASN A 100 -4.92 -7.66 16.58
C ASN A 100 -4.37 -6.83 17.75
N ASP A 101 -4.88 -5.61 17.97
CA ASP A 101 -4.46 -4.68 19.03
C ASP A 101 -2.93 -4.44 19.05
N ARG A 102 -2.35 -4.29 17.83
CA ARG A 102 -0.91 -4.14 17.62
C ARG A 102 -0.57 -3.08 16.57
N VAL A 103 0.64 -2.58 16.67
CA VAL A 103 1.29 -1.89 15.55
C VAL A 103 2.42 -2.77 15.03
N ARG A 104 2.39 -3.03 13.72
CA ARG A 104 3.37 -3.86 13.02
C ARG A 104 4.27 -2.96 12.18
N LYS A 105 5.54 -3.35 12.04
CA LYS A 105 6.52 -2.68 11.18
C LYS A 105 7.00 -3.65 10.12
N VAL A 106 7.04 -3.21 8.88
CA VAL A 106 7.67 -3.91 7.75
C VAL A 106 8.93 -3.12 7.39
N ASP A 107 10.09 -3.77 7.46
CA ASP A 107 11.38 -3.17 7.12
C ASP A 107 11.65 -3.19 5.61
N ALA A 108 12.78 -2.59 5.20
CA ALA A 108 13.20 -2.53 3.80
C ALA A 108 13.46 -3.92 3.15
N ASN A 109 13.62 -4.97 3.95
CA ASN A 109 13.78 -6.35 3.48
C ASN A 109 12.42 -7.07 3.38
N GLY A 110 11.31 -6.38 3.68
CA GLY A 110 9.97 -6.95 3.69
C GLY A 110 9.69 -7.85 4.90
N ILE A 111 10.47 -7.74 5.98
CA ILE A 111 10.28 -8.51 7.21
C ILE A 111 9.35 -7.75 8.14
N ILE A 112 8.30 -8.44 8.63
CA ILE A 112 7.32 -7.85 9.55
C ILE A 112 7.65 -8.19 11.00
N THR A 113 7.47 -7.21 11.90
CA THR A 113 7.64 -7.38 13.35
C THR A 113 6.59 -6.55 14.11
N THR A 114 6.23 -6.98 15.31
CA THR A 114 5.41 -6.17 16.24
C THR A 114 6.30 -5.12 16.92
N VAL A 115 5.87 -3.86 16.93
CA VAL A 115 6.58 -2.73 17.57
C VAL A 115 5.78 -2.09 18.70
N ALA A 116 4.48 -2.35 18.79
CA ALA A 116 3.66 -1.92 19.93
C ALA A 116 2.43 -2.82 20.08
N GLY A 117 1.93 -2.91 21.29
CA GLY A 117 0.74 -3.69 21.63
C GLY A 117 1.05 -5.16 21.94
N ASN A 118 0.52 -5.65 23.05
CA ASN A 118 0.67 -7.04 23.50
C ASN A 118 -0.45 -7.97 22.99
N GLY A 119 -1.49 -7.41 22.33
CA GLY A 119 -2.62 -8.15 21.79
C GLY A 119 -3.63 -8.66 22.82
N VAL A 120 -3.57 -8.18 24.05
CA VAL A 120 -4.47 -8.62 25.15
C VAL A 120 -5.82 -7.92 25.11
N GLY A 121 -6.13 -7.10 24.15
CA GLY A 121 -7.45 -6.46 24.00
C GLY A 121 -8.45 -7.26 23.17
N ALA A 122 -7.97 -8.08 22.26
CA ALA A 122 -8.76 -8.73 21.20
C ALA A 122 -9.81 -9.75 21.69
N SER A 123 -9.76 -10.21 22.92
CA SER A 123 -10.65 -11.27 23.45
C SER A 123 -11.57 -10.87 24.60
N SER A 124 -11.52 -9.63 25.09
CA SER A 124 -12.34 -9.18 26.21
C SER A 124 -13.15 -7.93 25.88
N ASN A 125 -14.39 -7.89 26.31
CA ASN A 125 -15.33 -6.77 26.14
C ASN A 125 -14.94 -5.49 26.94
N GLY A 126 -13.69 -5.33 27.34
CA GLY A 126 -13.20 -4.20 28.07
C GLY A 126 -11.73 -3.94 27.70
N GLY A 127 -11.47 -2.86 26.96
CA GLY A 127 -10.15 -2.47 26.48
C GLY A 127 -9.05 -2.58 27.55
N SER A 128 -7.84 -2.93 27.10
CA SER A 128 -6.71 -3.07 28.03
C SER A 128 -5.76 -1.90 27.86
N PHE A 129 -6.13 -0.75 28.41
CA PHE A 129 -5.17 0.33 28.57
C PHE A 129 -4.14 -0.03 29.65
N SER A 130 -2.87 -0.12 29.25
CA SER A 130 -1.77 -0.37 30.19
C SER A 130 -0.42 0.07 29.59
N GLY A 131 0.62 0.00 30.42
CA GLY A 131 2.01 0.03 29.96
C GLY A 131 2.64 1.40 29.80
N ASP A 132 2.00 2.51 30.23
CA ASP A 132 2.62 3.84 30.20
C ASP A 132 3.92 3.87 31.03
N GLY A 133 5.00 4.39 30.41
CA GLY A 133 6.34 4.42 30.95
C GLY A 133 7.15 3.14 30.73
N GLY A 134 6.59 2.13 30.09
CA GLY A 134 7.24 0.85 29.77
C GLY A 134 7.45 0.64 28.28
N ALA A 135 7.92 -0.59 27.94
CA ALA A 135 8.11 -0.97 26.54
C ALA A 135 6.78 -1.00 25.78
N ALA A 136 6.76 -0.43 24.58
CA ALA A 136 5.55 -0.33 23.78
C ALA A 136 4.98 -1.71 23.38
N THR A 137 5.82 -2.73 23.24
CA THR A 137 5.41 -4.11 22.96
C THR A 137 4.64 -4.78 24.09
N ASP A 138 4.84 -4.32 25.33
CA ASP A 138 4.15 -4.84 26.50
C ASP A 138 2.88 -4.08 26.84
N ALA A 139 2.65 -2.96 26.18
CA ALA A 139 1.51 -2.10 26.44
C ALA A 139 0.19 -2.67 25.90
N GLY A 140 -0.91 -2.44 26.61
CA GLY A 140 -2.25 -2.70 26.13
C GLY A 140 -2.70 -1.59 25.20
N LEU A 141 -2.98 -1.93 23.95
CA LEU A 141 -3.68 -1.12 22.97
C LEU A 141 -5.06 -1.72 22.72
N PHE A 142 -6.03 -0.90 22.29
CA PHE A 142 -7.34 -1.40 21.91
C PHE A 142 -7.80 -0.80 20.59
N ARG A 143 -7.65 -1.59 19.54
CA ARG A 143 -7.94 -1.25 18.14
C ARG A 143 -7.21 0.02 17.70
N PRO A 144 -5.86 0.01 17.67
CA PRO A 144 -5.11 1.14 17.12
C PRO A 144 -5.60 1.44 15.72
N ASN A 145 -5.89 2.72 15.42
CA ASN A 145 -6.58 3.08 14.19
C ASN A 145 -5.66 3.79 13.18
N ASN A 146 -5.01 4.87 13.59
CA ASN A 146 -4.17 5.67 12.71
C ASN A 146 -2.84 5.99 13.40
N LEU A 147 -1.82 6.26 12.60
CA LEU A 147 -0.44 6.46 13.02
C LEU A 147 0.11 7.75 12.41
N ALA A 148 0.93 8.48 13.17
CA ALA A 148 1.69 9.62 12.67
C ALA A 148 3.05 9.70 13.37
N PHE A 149 4.03 10.36 12.73
CA PHE A 149 5.36 10.58 13.27
C PHE A 149 5.65 12.07 13.41
N ASP A 150 6.34 12.45 14.51
CA ASP A 150 6.93 13.78 14.60
C ASP A 150 8.32 13.81 13.95
N ALA A 151 8.88 15.02 13.80
CA ALA A 151 10.20 15.23 13.21
C ALA A 151 11.35 14.60 14.03
N SER A 152 11.11 14.25 15.29
CA SER A 152 12.07 13.57 16.17
C SER A 152 11.99 12.06 16.04
N GLY A 153 11.06 11.51 15.24
CA GLY A 153 10.85 10.08 15.05
C GLY A 153 9.95 9.42 16.09
N ASN A 154 9.29 10.17 16.96
CA ASN A 154 8.32 9.58 17.87
C ASN A 154 7.03 9.24 17.10
N MET A 155 6.45 8.08 17.40
CA MET A 155 5.20 7.60 16.80
C MET A 155 4.01 7.94 17.69
N TYR A 156 2.97 8.50 17.09
CA TYR A 156 1.68 8.74 17.74
C TYR A 156 0.64 7.77 17.20
N ILE A 157 -0.16 7.19 18.10
CA ILE A 157 -1.16 6.15 17.82
C ILE A 157 -2.51 6.62 18.30
N ALA A 158 -3.50 6.66 17.43
CA ALA A 158 -4.90 6.79 17.82
C ALA A 158 -5.38 5.46 18.42
N ASP A 159 -5.36 5.34 19.74
CA ASP A 159 -5.77 4.15 20.50
C ASP A 159 -7.27 4.25 20.80
N ILE A 160 -8.07 4.00 19.73
CA ILE A 160 -9.44 4.50 19.56
C ILE A 160 -10.38 4.08 20.69
N PHE A 161 -10.41 2.78 21.06
CA PHE A 161 -11.32 2.31 22.11
C PHE A 161 -10.79 2.50 23.52
N ASN A 162 -9.51 2.85 23.68
CA ASN A 162 -8.97 3.37 24.95
C ASN A 162 -9.23 4.88 25.12
N ASN A 163 -9.84 5.54 24.13
CA ASN A 163 -10.11 6.99 24.12
C ASN A 163 -8.85 7.83 24.37
N ARG A 164 -7.71 7.42 23.79
CA ARG A 164 -6.41 8.04 23.99
C ARG A 164 -5.64 8.18 22.68
N VAL A 165 -4.70 9.11 22.71
CA VAL A 165 -3.57 9.11 21.79
C VAL A 165 -2.34 8.69 22.59
N ARG A 166 -1.65 7.64 22.10
CA ARG A 166 -0.42 7.13 22.71
C ARG A 166 0.78 7.64 21.90
N LYS A 167 1.88 7.92 22.59
CA LYS A 167 3.16 8.31 21.99
C LYS A 167 4.20 7.27 22.34
N ILE A 168 4.98 6.83 21.33
CA ILE A 168 6.15 5.97 21.53
C ILE A 168 7.37 6.77 21.13
N ASP A 169 8.35 6.86 22.00
CA ASP A 169 9.61 7.52 21.71
C ASP A 169 10.57 6.63 20.91
N THR A 170 11.70 7.19 20.51
CA THR A 170 12.73 6.47 19.72
C THR A 170 13.42 5.34 20.49
N ASN A 171 13.24 5.25 21.80
CA ASN A 171 13.70 4.15 22.65
C ASN A 171 12.65 3.04 22.80
N GLY A 172 11.46 3.20 22.17
CA GLY A 172 10.37 2.25 22.26
C GLY A 172 9.55 2.33 23.54
N ILE A 173 9.63 3.45 24.28
CA ILE A 173 8.85 3.69 25.49
C ILE A 173 7.53 4.37 25.14
N ILE A 174 6.41 3.79 25.61
CA ILE A 174 5.07 4.31 25.34
C ILE A 174 4.54 5.14 26.52
N VAL A 175 3.86 6.24 26.19
CA VAL A 175 3.15 7.08 27.15
C VAL A 175 1.83 7.57 26.56
N THR A 176 0.90 8.02 27.39
CA THR A 176 -0.30 8.75 26.94
C THR A 176 0.07 10.19 26.57
N ALA A 177 -0.22 10.59 25.33
CA ALA A 177 -0.03 11.96 24.83
C ALA A 177 -1.29 12.83 25.01
N ALA A 178 -2.47 12.26 24.84
CA ALA A 178 -3.75 12.93 25.05
C ALA A 178 -4.84 11.92 25.43
N GLY A 179 -5.86 12.38 26.12
CA GLY A 179 -6.97 11.55 26.57
C GLY A 179 -6.83 11.08 28.02
N SER A 180 -7.93 11.07 28.75
CA SER A 180 -8.05 10.64 30.13
C SER A 180 -9.01 9.43 30.25
N PHE A 181 -9.46 9.14 31.45
CA PHE A 181 -10.44 8.10 31.72
C PHE A 181 -11.83 8.45 31.17
N GLY A 182 -12.36 7.56 30.31
CA GLY A 182 -13.73 7.61 29.80
C GLY A 182 -13.94 8.55 28.61
N PRO A 183 -15.02 8.31 27.84
CA PRO A 183 -15.37 9.14 26.70
C PRO A 183 -15.93 10.50 27.16
N GLY A 184 -15.62 11.57 26.40
CA GLY A 184 -16.13 12.92 26.68
C GLY A 184 -15.49 13.95 25.78
N SER A 185 -15.86 15.22 25.96
CA SER A 185 -15.37 16.34 25.14
C SER A 185 -14.86 17.55 25.96
N PHE A 186 -14.55 17.35 27.22
CA PHE A 186 -14.05 18.40 28.09
C PHE A 186 -12.51 18.51 28.09
N GLY A 187 -11.99 19.52 28.73
CA GLY A 187 -10.56 19.71 28.98
C GLY A 187 -9.87 20.70 28.06
N ASP A 188 -10.61 21.43 27.21
CA ASP A 188 -10.03 22.52 26.41
C ASP A 188 -9.31 23.55 27.28
N ASN A 189 -8.17 24.05 26.77
CA ASN A 189 -7.27 24.99 27.45
C ASN A 189 -6.56 24.42 28.70
N GLY A 190 -6.55 23.09 28.85
CA GLY A 190 -5.84 22.35 29.89
C GLY A 190 -4.88 21.32 29.35
N PRO A 191 -4.20 20.56 30.24
CA PRO A 191 -3.30 19.50 29.84
C PRO A 191 -4.01 18.42 29.00
N ALA A 192 -3.46 18.06 27.85
CA ALA A 192 -4.07 17.09 26.94
C ALA A 192 -4.29 15.70 27.58
N THR A 193 -3.41 15.31 28.51
CA THR A 193 -3.50 14.04 29.26
C THR A 193 -4.66 14.05 30.30
N SER A 194 -5.23 15.22 30.62
CA SER A 194 -6.38 15.34 31.49
C SER A 194 -7.69 15.56 30.74
N ALA A 195 -7.62 15.78 29.42
CA ALA A 195 -8.80 16.00 28.59
C ALA A 195 -9.50 14.68 28.25
N ALA A 196 -10.81 14.72 28.05
CA ALA A 196 -11.54 13.57 27.53
C ALA A 196 -11.59 13.61 26.00
N LEU A 197 -11.37 12.47 25.41
CA LEU A 197 -11.57 12.15 23.98
C LEU A 197 -12.66 11.09 23.86
N ASN A 198 -13.25 10.97 22.68
CA ASN A 198 -14.27 9.95 22.44
C ASN A 198 -14.05 9.32 21.05
N LEU A 199 -13.49 8.13 21.04
CA LEU A 199 -13.10 7.38 19.84
C LEU A 199 -12.17 8.23 18.94
N PRO A 200 -10.98 8.66 19.39
CA PRO A 200 -10.04 9.38 18.54
C PRO A 200 -9.61 8.48 17.38
N ALA A 201 -10.02 8.84 16.16
CA ALA A 201 -9.88 7.97 15.00
C ALA A 201 -8.59 8.22 14.20
N SER A 202 -8.10 9.46 14.19
CA SER A 202 -6.93 9.82 13.39
C SER A 202 -6.09 10.88 14.11
N VAL A 203 -4.80 10.83 13.83
CA VAL A 203 -3.79 11.77 14.30
C VAL A 203 -2.95 12.30 13.16
N ALA A 204 -2.55 13.55 13.22
CA ALA A 204 -1.59 14.17 12.32
C ALA A 204 -0.74 15.20 13.07
N LEU A 205 0.47 15.46 12.60
CA LEU A 205 1.31 16.52 13.13
C LEU A 205 1.55 17.58 12.06
N ASP A 206 1.58 18.84 12.50
CA ASP A 206 2.06 19.93 11.67
C ASP A 206 3.59 20.07 11.75
N VAL A 207 4.16 20.94 10.93
CA VAL A 207 5.62 21.18 10.87
C VAL A 207 6.20 21.79 12.15
N VAL A 208 5.34 22.35 13.03
CA VAL A 208 5.73 22.93 14.32
C VAL A 208 5.75 21.86 15.42
N GLY A 209 5.09 20.72 15.18
CA GLY A 209 4.95 19.63 16.15
C GLY A 209 3.64 19.66 16.94
N ASN A 210 2.65 20.46 16.54
CA ASN A 210 1.33 20.36 17.13
C ASN A 210 0.64 19.07 16.64
N LEU A 211 -0.05 18.40 17.56
CA LEU A 211 -0.79 17.17 17.30
C LEU A 211 -2.27 17.48 17.05
N PHE A 212 -2.77 17.13 15.87
CA PHE A 212 -4.19 17.20 15.52
C PHE A 212 -4.84 15.84 15.69
N ILE A 213 -6.04 15.81 16.28
CA ILE A 213 -6.78 14.59 16.64
C ILE A 213 -8.19 14.70 16.08
N ALA A 214 -8.58 13.76 15.23
CA ALA A 214 -9.98 13.59 14.84
C ALA A 214 -10.73 12.90 15.99
N ASP A 215 -11.40 13.69 16.81
CA ASP A 215 -12.16 13.24 17.98
C ASP A 215 -13.58 12.84 17.52
N LEU A 216 -13.66 11.65 16.90
CA LEU A 216 -14.72 11.17 16.03
C LEU A 216 -16.10 11.28 16.65
N ALA A 217 -16.32 10.66 17.81
CA ALA A 217 -17.64 10.59 18.41
C ALA A 217 -18.05 11.92 19.09
N ASN A 218 -17.10 12.85 19.28
CA ASN A 218 -17.36 14.22 19.66
C ASN A 218 -17.61 15.16 18.47
N SER A 219 -17.46 14.64 17.23
CA SER A 219 -17.60 15.43 15.99
C SER A 219 -16.74 16.70 15.99
N ARG A 220 -15.48 16.58 16.41
CA ARG A 220 -14.53 17.68 16.55
C ARG A 220 -13.15 17.30 16.04
N VAL A 221 -12.35 18.33 15.74
CA VAL A 221 -10.90 18.19 15.65
C VAL A 221 -10.29 18.94 16.81
N ARG A 222 -9.45 18.23 17.59
CA ARG A 222 -8.71 18.78 18.73
C ARG A 222 -7.26 18.96 18.32
N LYS A 223 -6.61 19.99 18.87
CA LYS A 223 -5.19 20.28 18.68
C LYS A 223 -4.51 20.29 20.04
N VAL A 224 -3.40 19.56 20.16
CA VAL A 224 -2.47 19.66 21.29
C VAL A 224 -1.26 20.44 20.82
N ASP A 225 -0.96 21.54 21.48
CA ASP A 225 0.21 22.35 21.16
C ASP A 225 1.51 21.73 21.73
N THR A 226 2.64 22.32 21.40
CA THR A 226 3.97 21.85 21.86
C THR A 226 4.18 21.95 23.37
N ASN A 227 3.31 22.70 24.09
CA ASN A 227 3.29 22.77 25.57
C ASN A 227 2.37 21.68 26.17
N GLY A 228 1.72 20.86 25.35
CA GLY A 228 0.80 19.84 25.81
C GLY A 228 -0.59 20.33 26.15
N ILE A 229 -0.97 21.53 25.72
CA ILE A 229 -2.30 22.11 25.96
C ILE A 229 -3.23 21.73 24.78
N ILE A 230 -4.41 21.20 25.14
CA ILE A 230 -5.39 20.80 24.12
C ILE A 230 -6.47 21.87 23.92
N THR A 231 -6.89 22.07 22.66
CA THR A 231 -7.97 22.97 22.27
C THR A 231 -8.81 22.38 21.16
N THR A 232 -10.09 22.75 21.06
CA THR A 232 -10.92 22.45 19.90
C THR A 232 -10.61 23.46 18.79
N VAL A 233 -10.22 22.97 17.59
CA VAL A 233 -9.86 23.80 16.43
C VAL A 233 -10.86 23.70 15.29
N ALA A 234 -11.72 22.68 15.27
CA ALA A 234 -12.86 22.59 14.36
C ALA A 234 -13.99 21.76 14.99
N GLY A 235 -15.22 22.08 14.62
CA GLY A 235 -16.40 21.41 15.12
C GLY A 235 -16.98 22.06 16.38
N LYS A 236 -18.29 22.21 16.41
CA LYS A 236 -19.06 22.61 17.58
C LYS A 236 -19.89 21.44 18.11
N SER A 237 -20.64 21.68 19.20
CA SER A 237 -21.59 20.68 19.71
C SER A 237 -22.66 20.34 18.66
N GLY A 238 -23.01 19.07 18.55
CA GLY A 238 -23.97 18.52 17.60
C GLY A 238 -23.32 17.96 16.32
N ILE A 239 -24.08 17.16 15.60
CA ILE A 239 -23.69 16.50 14.36
C ILE A 239 -24.39 17.17 13.17
N GLY A 240 -23.73 17.22 12.02
CA GLY A 240 -24.31 17.76 10.79
C GLY A 240 -23.28 18.48 9.94
N PHE A 241 -23.75 19.21 8.94
CA PHE A 241 -22.95 19.98 7.99
C PHE A 241 -23.32 21.46 8.04
N SER A 242 -22.35 22.31 8.36
CA SER A 242 -22.48 23.77 8.28
C SER A 242 -21.11 24.46 8.35
N GLY A 243 -21.12 25.78 8.20
CA GLY A 243 -20.02 26.66 8.59
C GLY A 243 -19.01 26.98 7.49
N ASP A 244 -19.20 26.54 6.25
CA ASP A 244 -18.30 26.90 5.14
C ASP A 244 -18.18 28.42 4.98
N GLY A 245 -16.94 28.91 4.83
CA GLY A 245 -16.60 30.32 4.75
C GLY A 245 -16.51 31.03 6.09
N GLY A 246 -16.72 30.35 7.22
CA GLY A 246 -16.65 30.90 8.57
C GLY A 246 -15.63 30.19 9.46
N PRO A 247 -15.55 30.60 10.76
CA PRO A 247 -14.66 29.96 11.72
C PRO A 247 -14.94 28.47 11.90
N ALA A 248 -13.90 27.65 11.80
CA ALA A 248 -14.01 26.19 11.87
C ALA A 248 -14.60 25.70 13.21
N THR A 249 -14.36 26.42 14.29
CA THR A 249 -14.91 26.12 15.61
C THR A 249 -16.44 26.33 15.69
N ASN A 250 -17.03 27.06 14.75
CA ASN A 250 -18.47 27.25 14.62
C ASN A 250 -19.13 26.29 13.62
N ALA A 251 -18.35 25.51 12.89
CA ALA A 251 -18.85 24.56 11.92
C ALA A 251 -19.43 23.32 12.61
N MET A 252 -20.37 22.65 11.94
CA MET A 252 -20.80 21.30 12.33
C MET A 252 -20.05 20.27 11.48
N LEU A 253 -19.54 19.27 12.15
CA LEU A 253 -18.93 18.08 11.58
C LEU A 253 -19.77 16.85 11.90
N ASN A 254 -19.54 15.75 11.18
CA ASN A 254 -20.22 14.48 11.47
C ASN A 254 -19.25 13.32 11.33
N SER A 255 -18.81 12.79 12.47
CA SER A 255 -17.86 11.67 12.57
C SER A 255 -16.61 11.88 11.71
N PRO A 256 -15.75 12.87 12.03
CA PRO A 256 -14.49 13.07 11.34
C PRO A 256 -13.57 11.85 11.56
N GLN A 257 -13.25 11.15 10.47
CA GLN A 257 -12.45 9.91 10.49
C GLN A 257 -10.97 10.14 10.22
N GLY A 258 -10.63 11.18 9.48
CA GLY A 258 -9.26 11.47 9.08
C GLY A 258 -8.92 12.93 9.31
N VAL A 259 -7.66 13.17 9.67
CA VAL A 259 -7.05 14.50 9.69
C VAL A 259 -5.66 14.43 9.07
N ALA A 260 -5.28 15.46 8.31
CA ALA A 260 -3.95 15.64 7.74
C ALA A 260 -3.57 17.12 7.78
N CYS A 261 -2.26 17.41 7.86
CA CYS A 261 -1.73 18.78 7.86
C CYS A 261 -0.84 18.99 6.63
N ASP A 262 -0.85 20.20 6.06
CA ASP A 262 0.14 20.59 5.05
C ASP A 262 1.30 21.41 5.65
N ALA A 263 2.33 21.64 4.84
CA ALA A 263 3.54 22.32 5.27
C ALA A 263 3.35 23.82 5.58
N ILE A 264 2.23 24.42 5.15
CA ILE A 264 1.94 25.83 5.38
C ILE A 264 0.99 26.06 6.58
N GLY A 265 0.53 24.98 7.22
CA GLY A 265 -0.26 25.01 8.44
C GLY A 265 -1.78 24.92 8.24
N ASN A 266 -2.26 24.60 7.02
CA ASN A 266 -3.65 24.21 6.88
C ASN A 266 -3.83 22.76 7.36
N PHE A 267 -5.04 22.43 7.84
CA PHE A 267 -5.39 21.05 8.08
C PHE A 267 -6.66 20.63 7.33
N TYR A 268 -6.76 19.35 7.06
CA TYR A 268 -7.81 18.75 6.25
C TYR A 268 -8.54 17.71 7.07
N ILE A 269 -9.84 17.59 6.87
CA ILE A 269 -10.74 16.74 7.66
C ILE A 269 -11.54 15.86 6.71
N ALA A 270 -11.47 14.55 6.89
CA ALA A 270 -12.44 13.64 6.31
C ALA A 270 -13.72 13.68 7.16
N ASP A 271 -14.65 14.52 6.77
CA ASP A 271 -15.96 14.74 7.42
C ASP A 271 -16.94 13.68 6.90
N SER A 272 -16.74 12.43 7.38
CA SER A 272 -17.13 11.19 6.71
C SER A 272 -18.62 11.04 6.52
N TYR A 273 -19.43 11.24 7.56
CA TYR A 273 -20.88 11.10 7.44
C TYR A 273 -21.53 12.32 6.76
N ASN A 274 -20.79 13.44 6.62
CA ASN A 274 -21.17 14.53 5.73
C ASN A 274 -20.72 14.30 4.28
N ARG A 275 -19.99 13.19 4.00
CA ARG A 275 -19.50 12.81 2.66
C ARG A 275 -18.67 13.90 2.01
N ARG A 276 -17.76 14.52 2.80
CA ARG A 276 -16.94 15.66 2.38
C ARG A 276 -15.53 15.57 2.88
N ILE A 277 -14.65 16.21 2.14
CA ILE A 277 -13.34 16.64 2.63
C ILE A 277 -13.43 18.14 2.91
N ARG A 278 -13.10 18.53 4.13
CA ARG A 278 -13.07 19.93 4.54
C ARG A 278 -11.63 20.39 4.71
N LYS A 279 -11.35 21.62 4.37
CA LYS A 279 -10.07 22.30 4.62
C LYS A 279 -10.29 23.42 5.64
N VAL A 280 -9.38 23.53 6.59
CA VAL A 280 -9.28 24.69 7.51
C VAL A 280 -7.96 25.39 7.19
N ASP A 281 -8.03 26.66 6.84
CA ASP A 281 -6.84 27.45 6.54
C ASP A 281 -6.16 27.99 7.81
N THR A 282 -5.01 28.65 7.64
CA THR A 282 -4.22 29.23 8.73
C THR A 282 -4.92 30.34 9.50
N ASN A 283 -6.01 30.90 8.96
CA ASN A 283 -6.88 31.87 9.63
C ASN A 283 -8.03 31.18 10.41
N GLY A 284 -8.08 29.84 10.38
CA GLY A 284 -9.12 29.06 11.03
C GLY A 284 -10.46 29.04 10.26
N ILE A 285 -10.46 29.39 8.98
CA ILE A 285 -11.66 29.38 8.13
C ILE A 285 -11.83 28.00 7.49
N ILE A 286 -13.01 27.41 7.66
CA ILE A 286 -13.34 26.11 7.08
C ILE A 286 -14.05 26.24 5.73
N THR A 287 -13.69 25.36 4.79
CA THR A 287 -14.33 25.28 3.46
C THR A 287 -14.46 23.83 3.03
N THR A 288 -15.43 23.52 2.17
CA THR A 288 -15.52 22.21 1.52
C THR A 288 -14.53 22.14 0.34
N MET A 289 -13.62 21.17 0.36
CA MET A 289 -12.64 20.92 -0.69
C MET A 289 -13.14 19.88 -1.69
N ALA A 290 -13.87 18.85 -1.23
CA ALA A 290 -14.43 17.80 -2.08
C ALA A 290 -15.73 17.24 -1.50
N GLY A 291 -16.53 16.64 -2.36
CA GLY A 291 -17.83 16.07 -1.98
C GLY A 291 -18.95 17.09 -1.91
N GLY A 292 -20.17 16.60 -1.67
CA GLY A 292 -21.40 17.42 -1.65
C GLY A 292 -22.07 17.59 -3.01
N GLY A 293 -21.42 17.20 -4.11
CA GLY A 293 -22.01 17.11 -5.44
C GLY A 293 -22.75 15.79 -5.67
N GLY A 294 -23.34 15.64 -6.84
CA GLY A 294 -24.13 14.45 -7.23
C GLY A 294 -23.47 13.57 -8.29
N LYS A 295 -22.27 13.91 -8.76
CA LYS A 295 -21.61 13.15 -9.84
C LYS A 295 -20.84 11.97 -9.27
N PHE A 296 -21.20 10.77 -9.69
CA PHE A 296 -20.49 9.53 -9.36
C PHE A 296 -19.79 8.95 -10.60
N PRO A 297 -18.52 8.56 -10.53
CA PRO A 297 -17.52 8.88 -9.49
C PRO A 297 -17.07 10.35 -9.55
N GLY A 298 -17.42 11.11 -10.57
CA GLY A 298 -17.09 12.52 -10.75
C GLY A 298 -15.66 12.78 -11.21
N ASP A 299 -14.98 11.75 -11.71
CA ASP A 299 -13.59 11.85 -12.18
C ASP A 299 -13.40 12.91 -13.26
N ASN A 300 -12.22 13.54 -13.26
CA ASN A 300 -11.82 14.61 -14.17
C ASN A 300 -12.71 15.87 -14.09
N SER A 301 -13.38 16.08 -12.95
CA SER A 301 -14.17 17.28 -12.67
C SER A 301 -13.74 17.94 -11.35
N ALA A 302 -14.28 19.12 -11.06
CA ALA A 302 -14.05 19.76 -9.77
C ALA A 302 -14.46 18.82 -8.63
N ALA A 303 -13.59 18.67 -7.62
CA ALA A 303 -13.79 17.73 -6.52
C ALA A 303 -15.08 18.01 -5.72
N THR A 304 -15.54 19.27 -5.66
CA THR A 304 -16.80 19.66 -5.05
C THR A 304 -18.04 19.16 -5.80
N ASN A 305 -17.91 18.76 -7.07
CA ASN A 305 -19.00 18.17 -7.85
C ASN A 305 -19.11 16.65 -7.64
N ALA A 306 -18.08 16.01 -7.08
CA ALA A 306 -18.08 14.57 -6.89
C ALA A 306 -19.02 14.14 -5.77
N LEU A 307 -19.63 12.97 -5.94
CA LEU A 307 -20.31 12.26 -4.87
C LEU A 307 -19.29 11.38 -4.16
N LEU A 308 -19.06 11.64 -2.87
CA LEU A 308 -18.25 10.79 -2.01
C LEU A 308 -19.15 9.94 -1.10
N ASN A 309 -18.61 8.81 -0.62
CA ASN A 309 -19.34 7.97 0.33
C ASN A 309 -18.39 7.44 1.40
N SER A 310 -18.36 8.12 2.54
CA SER A 310 -17.49 7.77 3.67
C SER A 310 -15.99 7.99 3.39
N PRO A 311 -15.52 9.22 3.13
CA PRO A 311 -14.09 9.50 3.05
C PRO A 311 -13.42 9.28 4.42
N TRP A 312 -12.28 8.56 4.43
CA TRP A 312 -11.55 8.19 5.66
C TRP A 312 -10.12 8.76 5.66
N GLY A 313 -9.12 7.90 5.79
CA GLY A 313 -7.72 8.33 5.92
C GLY A 313 -7.24 9.18 4.74
N LEU A 314 -6.51 10.24 5.07
CA LEU A 314 -6.01 11.28 4.17
C LEU A 314 -4.49 11.26 4.13
N ALA A 315 -3.90 11.52 2.97
CA ALA A 315 -2.47 11.80 2.82
C ALA A 315 -2.24 12.90 1.77
N LEU A 316 -1.19 13.69 1.97
CA LEU A 316 -0.76 14.73 1.05
C LEU A 316 0.61 14.36 0.48
N ASP A 317 0.80 14.55 -0.84
CA ASP A 317 2.14 14.49 -1.41
C ASP A 317 2.88 15.83 -1.25
N SER A 318 4.18 15.84 -1.58
CA SER A 318 5.03 17.03 -1.44
C SER A 318 4.62 18.19 -2.35
N VAL A 319 3.80 17.94 -3.37
CA VAL A 319 3.28 18.97 -4.29
C VAL A 319 1.95 19.54 -3.82
N GLY A 320 1.30 18.89 -2.83
CA GLY A 320 0.01 19.29 -2.26
C GLY A 320 -1.19 18.59 -2.90
N ASN A 321 -1.01 17.52 -3.68
CA ASN A 321 -2.14 16.67 -4.05
C ASN A 321 -2.59 15.86 -2.82
N MET A 322 -3.91 15.70 -2.69
CA MET A 322 -4.50 14.91 -1.62
C MET A 322 -4.94 13.54 -2.14
N TYR A 323 -4.61 12.50 -1.38
CA TYR A 323 -5.10 11.14 -1.59
C TYR A 323 -5.97 10.76 -0.41
N PHE A 324 -7.05 10.03 -0.66
CA PHE A 324 -7.92 9.56 0.41
C PHE A 324 -8.68 8.28 0.02
N ALA A 325 -9.02 7.51 1.03
CA ALA A 325 -9.88 6.35 0.90
C ALA A 325 -11.35 6.81 0.86
N ASP A 326 -12.06 6.50 -0.22
CA ASP A 326 -13.52 6.61 -0.30
C ASP A 326 -14.11 5.22 -0.03
N LYS A 327 -14.18 4.91 1.27
CA LYS A 327 -14.29 3.57 1.83
C LYS A 327 -15.43 2.75 1.26
N ASP A 328 -16.64 3.28 1.30
CA ASP A 328 -17.84 2.54 0.90
C ASP A 328 -18.00 2.49 -0.63
N TYR A 329 -17.26 3.32 -1.37
CA TYR A 329 -17.09 3.17 -2.83
C TYR A 329 -15.94 2.24 -3.21
N CYS A 330 -15.19 1.70 -2.23
CA CYS A 330 -14.06 0.78 -2.45
C CYS A 330 -13.00 1.37 -3.39
N THR A 331 -12.74 2.68 -3.30
CA THR A 331 -11.80 3.39 -4.17
C THR A 331 -10.84 4.27 -3.38
N ILE A 332 -9.68 4.51 -3.97
CA ILE A 332 -8.78 5.58 -3.55
C ILE A 332 -8.87 6.71 -4.56
N ARG A 333 -9.11 7.91 -4.03
CA ARG A 333 -9.29 9.11 -4.83
C ARG A 333 -8.11 10.06 -4.64
N LYS A 334 -7.82 10.82 -5.67
CA LYS A 334 -6.84 11.91 -5.66
C LYS A 334 -7.51 13.22 -6.02
N ILE A 335 -7.20 14.29 -5.28
CA ILE A 335 -7.52 15.67 -5.64
C ILE A 335 -6.19 16.35 -5.94
N ASN A 336 -6.03 16.86 -7.16
CA ASN A 336 -4.83 17.60 -7.51
C ASN A 336 -4.89 19.06 -7.02
N THR A 337 -3.78 19.78 -7.14
CA THR A 337 -3.66 21.19 -6.70
C THR A 337 -4.61 22.14 -7.44
N ASN A 338 -5.17 21.75 -8.59
CA ASN A 338 -6.20 22.50 -9.31
C ASN A 338 -7.62 22.15 -8.86
N GLY A 339 -7.79 21.32 -7.82
CA GLY A 339 -9.08 20.90 -7.30
C GLY A 339 -9.82 19.87 -8.16
N ILE A 340 -9.11 19.19 -9.07
CA ILE A 340 -9.71 18.14 -9.92
C ILE A 340 -9.55 16.78 -9.23
N ILE A 341 -10.66 16.02 -9.15
CA ILE A 341 -10.67 14.69 -8.56
C ILE A 341 -10.52 13.59 -9.61
N THR A 342 -9.81 12.52 -9.24
CA THR A 342 -9.64 11.29 -10.04
C THR A 342 -9.62 10.06 -9.16
N THR A 343 -10.01 8.91 -9.68
CA THR A 343 -9.82 7.60 -9.07
C THR A 343 -8.40 7.10 -9.40
N VAL A 344 -7.63 6.68 -8.39
CA VAL A 344 -6.26 6.18 -8.58
C VAL A 344 -6.11 4.69 -8.29
N ALA A 345 -7.01 4.11 -7.50
CA ALA A 345 -7.08 2.67 -7.27
C ALA A 345 -8.51 2.25 -6.90
N GLY A 346 -8.82 0.98 -7.18
CA GLY A 346 -10.11 0.39 -6.87
C GLY A 346 -11.16 0.58 -7.97
N LYS A 347 -11.96 -0.45 -8.19
CA LYS A 347 -13.18 -0.37 -9.02
C LYS A 347 -14.33 0.12 -8.17
N PRO A 348 -14.99 1.23 -8.54
CA PRO A 348 -16.11 1.75 -7.78
C PRO A 348 -17.20 0.71 -7.53
N LEU A 349 -17.66 0.58 -6.28
CA LEU A 349 -18.71 -0.34 -5.83
C LEU A 349 -18.40 -1.84 -5.98
N MET A 350 -17.16 -2.21 -6.31
CA MET A 350 -16.77 -3.61 -6.46
C MET A 350 -15.86 -4.02 -5.29
N ALA A 351 -16.47 -4.30 -4.16
CA ALA A 351 -15.77 -4.83 -2.99
C ALA A 351 -15.19 -6.23 -3.29
N GLY A 352 -13.95 -6.48 -2.86
CA GLY A 352 -13.27 -7.74 -3.03
C GLY A 352 -11.76 -7.59 -3.09
N TYR A 353 -11.07 -8.70 -3.39
CA TYR A 353 -9.63 -8.75 -3.58
C TYR A 353 -9.29 -9.25 -4.98
N SER A 354 -8.65 -8.40 -5.76
CA SER A 354 -8.12 -8.75 -7.09
C SER A 354 -7.10 -7.73 -7.58
N GLY A 355 -6.47 -8.03 -8.69
CA GLY A 355 -5.74 -7.06 -9.51
C GLY A 355 -4.27 -6.91 -9.18
N ASP A 356 -3.68 -7.70 -8.28
CA ASP A 356 -2.23 -7.66 -8.02
C ASP A 356 -1.43 -7.92 -9.29
N GLY A 357 -0.40 -7.11 -9.53
CA GLY A 357 0.38 -7.10 -10.75
C GLY A 357 -0.29 -6.38 -11.93
N GLY A 358 -1.48 -5.84 -11.76
CA GLY A 358 -2.24 -5.11 -12.78
C GLY A 358 -2.48 -3.64 -12.45
N VAL A 359 -3.18 -2.94 -13.35
CA VAL A 359 -3.51 -1.52 -13.19
C VAL A 359 -4.43 -1.32 -11.99
N ALA A 360 -4.05 -0.42 -11.07
CA ALA A 360 -4.72 -0.22 -9.79
C ALA A 360 -6.21 0.15 -9.90
N THR A 361 -6.60 0.89 -10.93
CA THR A 361 -8.01 1.24 -11.18
C THR A 361 -8.86 0.05 -11.66
N ASN A 362 -8.23 -1.06 -12.04
CA ASN A 362 -8.88 -2.32 -12.38
C ASN A 362 -8.92 -3.32 -11.23
N ALA A 363 -8.24 -3.03 -10.13
CA ALA A 363 -8.23 -3.88 -8.93
C ALA A 363 -9.52 -3.73 -8.13
N SER A 364 -9.89 -4.77 -7.40
CA SER A 364 -10.92 -4.67 -6.37
C SER A 364 -10.27 -4.44 -5.01
N LEU A 365 -10.77 -3.46 -4.28
CA LEU A 365 -10.47 -3.18 -2.88
C LEU A 365 -11.71 -3.48 -2.04
N ASN A 366 -11.55 -3.68 -0.74
CA ASN A 366 -12.69 -3.94 0.15
C ASN A 366 -12.63 -3.04 1.38
N ALA A 367 -13.44 -1.98 1.34
CA ALA A 367 -13.49 -0.96 2.38
C ALA A 367 -12.09 -0.40 2.73
N PRO A 368 -11.34 0.17 1.77
CA PRO A 368 -10.03 0.76 2.07
C PRO A 368 -10.18 1.83 3.14
N ALA A 369 -9.31 1.81 4.16
CA ALA A 369 -9.48 2.64 5.35
C ALA A 369 -8.51 3.84 5.40
N CYS A 370 -7.26 3.64 5.02
CA CYS A 370 -6.23 4.68 5.10
C CYS A 370 -5.27 4.58 3.93
N VAL A 371 -4.60 5.68 3.67
CA VAL A 371 -3.54 5.79 2.67
C VAL A 371 -2.32 6.50 3.26
N ALA A 372 -1.14 6.13 2.79
CA ALA A 372 0.11 6.83 3.04
C ALA A 372 0.96 6.86 1.77
N LEU A 373 1.88 7.81 1.68
CA LEU A 373 2.85 7.91 0.60
C LEU A 373 4.25 7.66 1.15
N ASP A 374 5.04 6.88 0.42
CA ASP A 374 6.46 6.76 0.71
C ASP A 374 7.25 7.95 0.12
N ALA A 375 8.55 8.01 0.39
CA ALA A 375 9.42 9.06 -0.11
C ALA A 375 9.59 9.06 -1.65
N ALA A 376 9.30 7.95 -2.31
CA ALA A 376 9.31 7.83 -3.77
C ALA A 376 7.99 8.26 -4.41
N GLY A 377 6.93 8.52 -3.61
CA GLY A 377 5.61 8.89 -4.06
C GLY A 377 4.71 7.69 -4.40
N ASN A 378 5.06 6.47 -3.98
CA ASN A 378 4.17 5.32 -4.08
C ASN A 378 3.08 5.41 -3.02
N LEU A 379 1.89 4.94 -3.36
CA LEU A 379 0.72 5.01 -2.50
C LEU A 379 0.47 3.65 -1.83
N PHE A 380 0.44 3.65 -0.51
CA PHE A 380 0.12 2.47 0.30
C PHE A 380 -1.30 2.58 0.84
N ILE A 381 -2.02 1.46 0.80
CA ILE A 381 -3.46 1.40 1.09
C ILE A 381 -3.69 0.32 2.14
N ALA A 382 -4.30 0.69 3.26
CA ALA A 382 -4.87 -0.27 4.19
C ALA A 382 -6.18 -0.83 3.59
N ASP A 383 -6.10 -1.98 2.96
CA ASP A 383 -7.23 -2.68 2.31
C ASP A 383 -7.96 -3.53 3.36
N TRP A 384 -8.71 -2.84 4.22
CA TRP A 384 -9.18 -3.23 5.54
C TRP A 384 -9.83 -4.61 5.59
N ASN A 385 -10.91 -4.83 4.85
CA ASN A 385 -11.62 -6.10 4.87
C ASN A 385 -10.93 -7.21 4.06
N ASN A 386 -9.88 -6.88 3.29
CA ASN A 386 -9.03 -7.86 2.63
C ASN A 386 -7.84 -8.28 3.50
N ASN A 387 -7.68 -7.71 4.70
CA ASN A 387 -6.58 -8.01 5.63
C ASN A 387 -5.20 -7.88 4.98
N ARG A 388 -5.00 -6.81 4.18
CA ARG A 388 -3.78 -6.56 3.39
C ARG A 388 -3.40 -5.10 3.38
N ILE A 389 -2.13 -4.87 3.15
CA ILE A 389 -1.63 -3.57 2.69
C ILE A 389 -1.27 -3.72 1.22
N ARG A 390 -1.82 -2.81 0.40
CA ARG A 390 -1.57 -2.75 -1.04
C ARG A 390 -0.71 -1.53 -1.36
N GLU A 391 0.21 -1.69 -2.30
CA GLU A 391 1.04 -0.60 -2.83
C GLU A 391 0.65 -0.30 -4.27
N VAL A 392 0.56 0.99 -4.62
CA VAL A 392 0.36 1.47 -5.99
C VAL A 392 1.55 2.34 -6.38
N HIS A 393 2.26 1.96 -7.44
CA HIS A 393 3.41 2.70 -7.97
C HIS A 393 2.95 3.89 -8.82
N LEU A 394 2.58 5.02 -8.18
CA LEU A 394 2.00 6.19 -8.85
C LEU A 394 3.00 6.97 -9.70
N ALA A 395 4.22 7.14 -9.21
CA ALA A 395 5.29 7.88 -9.90
C ALA A 395 6.02 7.03 -10.94
N GLY A 396 5.62 5.76 -11.10
CA GLY A 396 6.48 4.75 -11.69
C GLY A 396 7.63 4.41 -10.74
N SER A 397 8.35 3.34 -11.02
CA SER A 397 9.47 2.89 -10.19
C SER A 397 10.77 2.99 -10.97
N PRO A 398 11.92 3.31 -10.32
CA PRO A 398 13.23 3.15 -10.93
C PRO A 398 13.51 1.70 -11.33
N THR A 399 12.76 0.76 -10.78
CA THR A 399 12.81 -0.67 -11.13
C THR A 399 11.47 -1.14 -11.68
N ILE A 400 11.50 -2.06 -12.65
CA ILE A 400 10.34 -2.81 -13.08
C ILE A 400 10.60 -4.30 -12.86
N THR A 401 9.71 -4.97 -12.17
CA THR A 401 9.74 -6.42 -11.97
C THR A 401 8.63 -7.07 -12.78
N LEU A 402 9.00 -8.06 -13.56
CA LEU A 402 8.09 -8.86 -14.38
C LEU A 402 7.99 -10.24 -13.74
N SER A 403 6.84 -10.56 -13.17
CA SER A 403 6.60 -11.88 -12.57
C SER A 403 6.07 -12.85 -13.62
N HIS A 404 6.55 -14.10 -13.59
CA HIS A 404 6.10 -15.18 -14.49
C HIS A 404 6.13 -14.74 -15.95
N VAL A 405 7.32 -14.32 -16.44
CA VAL A 405 7.46 -13.77 -17.79
C VAL A 405 6.89 -14.69 -18.88
N SER A 406 6.15 -14.10 -19.79
CA SER A 406 5.54 -14.74 -20.96
C SER A 406 6.19 -14.23 -22.24
N ILE A 407 5.88 -14.86 -23.36
CA ILE A 407 6.38 -14.42 -24.68
C ILE A 407 6.02 -12.97 -25.02
N THR A 408 4.95 -12.43 -24.45
CA THR A 408 4.55 -11.02 -24.63
C THR A 408 5.48 -10.05 -23.94
N ASN A 409 6.19 -10.49 -22.90
CA ASN A 409 7.16 -9.68 -22.15
C ASN A 409 8.51 -9.60 -22.86
N ALA A 410 8.83 -10.52 -23.81
CA ALA A 410 10.09 -10.50 -24.54
C ALA A 410 10.21 -9.25 -25.44
N GLY A 411 11.39 -8.63 -25.45
CA GLY A 411 11.70 -7.50 -26.32
C GLY A 411 12.49 -6.39 -25.65
N ASN A 412 12.48 -5.23 -26.25
CA ASN A 412 13.30 -4.09 -25.87
C ASN A 412 12.61 -3.23 -24.83
N TYR A 413 13.32 -2.96 -23.74
CA TYR A 413 12.89 -2.08 -22.64
C TYR A 413 13.73 -0.82 -22.58
N ALA A 414 13.11 0.28 -22.23
CA ALA A 414 13.76 1.54 -21.88
C ALA A 414 12.91 2.27 -20.85
N VAL A 415 13.50 3.20 -20.10
CA VAL A 415 12.79 4.06 -19.15
C VAL A 415 13.04 5.51 -19.45
N VAL A 416 11.98 6.33 -19.42
CA VAL A 416 12.06 7.79 -19.44
C VAL A 416 11.95 8.28 -18.01
N ILE A 417 12.93 9.04 -17.56
CA ILE A 417 12.98 9.68 -16.26
C ILE A 417 12.73 11.16 -16.44
N THR A 418 11.74 11.70 -15.73
CA THR A 418 11.39 13.13 -15.81
C THR A 418 11.51 13.77 -14.43
N SER A 419 12.02 14.98 -14.38
CA SER A 419 12.03 15.87 -13.22
C SER A 419 11.51 17.26 -13.63
N PRO A 420 11.29 18.18 -12.69
CA PRO A 420 10.96 19.58 -13.01
C PRO A 420 11.98 20.26 -13.92
N SER A 421 13.22 19.76 -13.95
CA SER A 421 14.34 20.33 -14.73
C SER A 421 14.49 19.72 -16.13
N GLY A 422 13.71 18.69 -16.48
CA GLY A 422 13.79 18.02 -17.79
C GLY A 422 13.68 16.50 -17.70
N SER A 423 13.99 15.84 -18.82
CA SER A 423 13.86 14.39 -18.95
C SER A 423 15.11 13.76 -19.54
N VAL A 424 15.40 12.52 -19.16
CA VAL A 424 16.43 11.67 -19.75
C VAL A 424 15.84 10.29 -20.04
N THR A 425 16.31 9.64 -21.11
CA THR A 425 15.90 8.26 -21.47
C THR A 425 17.10 7.34 -21.32
N SER A 426 16.88 6.15 -20.76
CA SER A 426 17.91 5.10 -20.63
C SER A 426 18.32 4.54 -22.01
N GLY A 427 19.45 3.86 -22.02
CA GLY A 427 19.77 2.92 -23.10
C GLY A 427 18.68 1.85 -23.24
N VAL A 428 18.55 1.31 -24.44
CA VAL A 428 17.64 0.20 -24.71
C VAL A 428 18.29 -1.10 -24.25
N VAL A 429 17.52 -1.91 -23.51
CA VAL A 429 17.93 -3.26 -23.04
C VAL A 429 16.92 -4.30 -23.48
N THR A 430 17.36 -5.53 -23.64
CA THR A 430 16.54 -6.62 -24.18
C THR A 430 16.25 -7.66 -23.10
N LEU A 431 14.99 -8.07 -23.00
CA LEU A 431 14.58 -9.31 -22.33
C LEU A 431 14.52 -10.44 -23.36
N THR A 432 15.43 -11.38 -23.20
CA THR A 432 15.45 -12.62 -23.98
C THR A 432 14.87 -13.76 -23.15
N LEU A 433 13.92 -14.50 -23.72
CA LEU A 433 13.33 -15.66 -23.07
C LEU A 433 13.93 -16.93 -23.61
N GLN A 434 14.29 -17.81 -22.69
CA GLN A 434 14.69 -19.20 -23.00
C GLN A 434 13.57 -20.14 -22.55
N LEU A 435 13.44 -21.25 -23.26
CA LEU A 435 12.59 -22.34 -22.76
C LEU A 435 13.35 -23.04 -21.62
N PRO A 436 12.67 -23.35 -20.52
CA PRO A 436 13.30 -24.10 -19.45
C PRO A 436 13.80 -25.44 -19.98
N PRO A 437 14.97 -25.92 -19.53
CA PRO A 437 15.45 -27.23 -19.93
C PRO A 437 14.45 -28.30 -19.50
N ILE A 438 14.08 -29.17 -20.42
CA ILE A 438 13.21 -30.30 -20.09
C ILE A 438 14.11 -31.38 -19.50
N THR A 439 14.22 -31.42 -18.18
CA THR A 439 14.93 -32.46 -17.43
C THR A 439 13.90 -33.47 -16.89
N PRO A 440 13.64 -34.58 -17.59
CA PRO A 440 12.70 -35.56 -17.09
C PRO A 440 13.35 -36.34 -15.94
N THR A 441 12.62 -36.49 -14.86
CA THR A 441 12.90 -37.46 -13.81
C THR A 441 12.02 -38.69 -14.05
N PHE A 442 12.50 -39.88 -13.68
CA PHE A 442 11.67 -41.04 -13.77
C PHE A 442 11.72 -41.89 -12.49
N THR A 443 10.62 -42.49 -12.17
CA THR A 443 10.51 -43.52 -11.14
C THR A 443 9.97 -44.82 -11.77
N SER A 444 10.50 -45.95 -11.35
CA SER A 444 10.06 -47.25 -11.86
C SER A 444 9.48 -48.06 -10.70
N SER A 445 8.28 -48.64 -10.91
CA SER A 445 7.64 -49.53 -9.95
C SER A 445 6.73 -50.49 -10.69
N ASN A 446 6.80 -51.79 -10.37
CA ASN A 446 5.92 -52.85 -10.90
C ASN A 446 5.85 -52.92 -12.44
N GLY A 447 7.00 -52.71 -13.13
CA GLY A 447 7.04 -52.73 -14.60
C GLY A 447 6.45 -51.51 -15.29
N LEU A 448 6.17 -50.44 -14.54
CA LEU A 448 5.73 -49.15 -15.02
C LEU A 448 6.79 -48.07 -14.74
N CYS A 449 7.08 -47.25 -15.72
CA CYS A 449 7.90 -46.06 -15.56
C CYS A 449 7.04 -44.81 -15.58
N THR A 450 7.13 -44.00 -14.53
CA THR A 450 6.52 -42.67 -14.48
C THR A 450 7.58 -41.61 -14.77
N PHE A 451 7.33 -40.82 -15.78
CA PHE A 451 8.17 -39.70 -16.22
C PHE A 451 7.53 -38.40 -15.78
N THR A 452 8.33 -37.56 -15.11
CA THR A 452 7.90 -36.23 -14.66
C THR A 452 8.89 -35.20 -15.16
N TRP A 453 8.40 -34.11 -15.75
CA TRP A 453 9.23 -33.00 -16.22
C TRP A 453 8.55 -31.65 -16.05
N GLY A 454 9.36 -30.59 -16.00
CA GLY A 454 8.87 -29.21 -16.03
C GLY A 454 8.22 -28.91 -17.38
N ALA A 455 7.04 -28.28 -17.34
CA ALA A 455 6.25 -28.00 -18.53
C ALA A 455 5.74 -26.56 -18.54
N ILE A 456 5.39 -26.06 -19.70
CA ILE A 456 4.75 -24.75 -19.89
C ILE A 456 3.27 -25.00 -20.16
N ALA A 457 2.40 -24.41 -19.36
CA ALA A 457 0.96 -24.55 -19.54
C ALA A 457 0.52 -24.21 -20.98
N GLN A 458 -0.43 -24.96 -21.51
CA GLN A 458 -0.96 -24.89 -22.87
C GLN A 458 0.03 -25.32 -23.99
N ARG A 459 1.27 -25.71 -23.67
CA ARG A 459 2.20 -26.32 -24.64
C ARG A 459 2.00 -27.82 -24.71
N LYS A 460 2.40 -28.38 -25.87
CA LYS A 460 2.24 -29.78 -26.16
C LYS A 460 3.58 -30.48 -26.18
N TYR A 461 3.60 -31.71 -25.69
CA TYR A 461 4.82 -32.51 -25.52
C TYR A 461 4.60 -33.94 -26.03
N HIS A 462 5.68 -34.55 -26.54
CA HIS A 462 5.76 -35.98 -26.77
C HIS A 462 6.83 -36.59 -25.87
N LEU A 463 6.51 -37.70 -25.22
CA LEU A 463 7.50 -38.59 -24.65
C LEU A 463 7.95 -39.54 -25.77
N GLN A 464 9.24 -39.70 -25.99
CA GLN A 464 9.82 -40.55 -27.01
C GLN A 464 10.81 -41.54 -26.41
N SER A 465 10.97 -42.70 -27.01
CA SER A 465 12.00 -43.66 -26.66
C SER A 465 12.77 -44.16 -27.87
N THR A 466 13.98 -44.64 -27.60
CA THR A 466 14.81 -45.38 -28.59
C THR A 466 15.61 -46.45 -27.83
N THR A 467 15.96 -47.52 -28.50
CA THR A 467 16.85 -48.59 -28.01
C THR A 467 18.30 -48.37 -28.38
N ASN A 468 18.60 -47.43 -29.29
CA ASN A 468 19.96 -47.20 -29.80
C ASN A 468 20.25 -45.69 -29.87
N LEU A 469 21.25 -45.23 -29.11
CA LEU A 469 21.70 -43.83 -29.17
C LEU A 469 22.69 -43.53 -30.32
N ALA A 470 23.37 -44.53 -30.85
CA ALA A 470 24.35 -44.32 -31.94
C ALA A 470 23.64 -44.01 -33.26
N THR A 471 22.48 -44.65 -33.47
CA THR A 471 21.60 -44.41 -34.63
C THR A 471 20.17 -44.31 -34.14
N PRO A 472 19.81 -43.18 -33.50
CA PRO A 472 18.56 -43.11 -32.74
C PRO A 472 17.37 -43.01 -33.68
N ASN A 473 16.46 -43.99 -33.60
CA ASN A 473 15.10 -43.89 -34.14
C ASN A 473 14.13 -43.62 -32.98
N TRP A 474 13.77 -42.36 -32.79
CA TRP A 474 12.90 -41.96 -31.71
C TRP A 474 11.43 -42.21 -32.05
N ILE A 475 10.78 -43.03 -31.25
CA ILE A 475 9.37 -43.40 -31.39
C ILE A 475 8.57 -42.71 -30.32
N ASP A 476 7.44 -42.10 -30.70
CA ASP A 476 6.51 -41.46 -29.75
C ASP A 476 5.85 -42.50 -28.85
N LEU A 477 5.87 -42.29 -27.55
CA LEU A 477 5.21 -43.10 -26.54
C LEU A 477 3.87 -42.46 -26.15
N GLY A 478 2.79 -43.01 -26.70
CA GLY A 478 1.45 -42.51 -26.45
C GLY A 478 1.10 -41.27 -27.28
N SER A 479 -0.02 -40.66 -26.91
CA SER A 479 -0.54 -39.46 -27.56
C SER A 479 0.19 -38.20 -27.07
N GLN A 480 0.06 -37.14 -27.85
CA GLN A 480 0.52 -35.79 -27.49
C GLN A 480 -0.12 -35.32 -26.18
N ILE A 481 0.69 -34.82 -25.26
CA ILE A 481 0.26 -34.36 -23.91
C ILE A 481 0.26 -32.82 -23.89
N THR A 482 -0.90 -32.23 -23.61
CA THR A 482 -1.01 -30.79 -23.40
C THR A 482 -0.80 -30.48 -21.91
N ALA A 483 0.14 -29.61 -21.59
CA ALA A 483 0.39 -29.20 -20.21
C ALA A 483 -0.77 -28.35 -19.67
N THR A 484 -1.31 -28.75 -18.54
CA THR A 484 -2.32 -27.97 -17.79
C THR A 484 -1.71 -27.22 -16.61
N SER A 485 -0.44 -27.49 -16.28
CA SER A 485 0.32 -26.88 -15.18
C SER A 485 1.80 -26.78 -15.54
N ASN A 486 2.63 -26.30 -14.61
CA ASN A 486 4.08 -26.17 -14.77
C ASN A 486 4.83 -27.53 -14.67
N SER A 487 4.13 -28.63 -14.54
CA SER A 487 4.68 -29.98 -14.50
C SER A 487 3.75 -30.95 -15.19
N ILE A 488 4.32 -31.94 -15.86
CA ILE A 488 3.60 -33.07 -16.44
C ILE A 488 4.17 -34.36 -15.87
N SER A 489 3.29 -35.29 -15.54
CA SER A 489 3.65 -36.68 -15.27
C SER A 489 2.89 -37.61 -16.20
N THR A 490 3.56 -38.62 -16.77
CA THR A 490 2.94 -39.67 -17.55
C THR A 490 3.59 -41.01 -17.24
N THR A 491 2.79 -42.08 -17.29
CA THR A 491 3.23 -43.43 -16.95
C THR A 491 3.13 -44.31 -18.20
N ASN A 492 4.19 -45.04 -18.49
CA ASN A 492 4.24 -46.00 -19.57
C ASN A 492 4.78 -47.36 -19.08
N ALA A 493 4.33 -48.42 -19.67
CA ALA A 493 4.88 -49.74 -19.41
C ALA A 493 6.32 -49.81 -19.94
N VAL A 494 7.20 -50.43 -19.18
CA VAL A 494 8.57 -50.74 -19.62
C VAL A 494 8.47 -51.88 -20.60
N GLY A 495 9.00 -51.68 -21.83
CA GLY A 495 9.07 -52.76 -22.82
C GLY A 495 10.09 -53.84 -22.42
N PRO A 496 10.09 -54.97 -23.09
CA PRO A 496 10.95 -56.12 -22.78
C PRO A 496 12.44 -55.93 -23.13
N ASP A 497 12.79 -54.76 -23.70
CA ASP A 497 14.17 -54.50 -24.13
C ASP A 497 15.08 -54.30 -22.91
N GLU A 498 16.31 -54.83 -22.97
CA GLU A 498 17.29 -54.75 -21.90
C GLU A 498 17.81 -53.31 -21.69
N GLN A 499 17.75 -52.46 -22.72
CA GLN A 499 18.19 -51.08 -22.68
C GLN A 499 17.28 -50.17 -23.47
N ARG A 500 16.81 -49.09 -22.85
CA ARG A 500 15.94 -48.11 -23.47
C ARG A 500 16.27 -46.70 -23.00
N TYR A 501 16.28 -45.74 -23.93
CA TYR A 501 16.55 -44.34 -23.69
C TYR A 501 15.28 -43.53 -23.94
N TYR A 502 15.07 -42.47 -23.16
CA TYR A 502 13.88 -41.64 -23.21
C TYR A 502 14.23 -40.17 -23.38
N ARG A 503 13.37 -39.43 -24.08
CA ARG A 503 13.44 -37.97 -24.14
C ARG A 503 12.04 -37.39 -24.18
N VAL A 504 11.92 -36.11 -23.75
CA VAL A 504 10.73 -35.31 -23.95
C VAL A 504 10.98 -34.32 -25.07
N ARG A 505 10.05 -34.23 -26.00
CA ARG A 505 10.09 -33.29 -27.12
C ARG A 505 8.95 -32.29 -26.99
N LEU A 506 9.25 -30.99 -27.02
CA LEU A 506 8.26 -29.96 -27.19
C LEU A 506 7.75 -29.97 -28.64
N VAL A 507 6.44 -29.92 -28.80
CA VAL A 507 5.81 -29.80 -30.11
C VAL A 507 5.71 -28.31 -30.47
N PRO A 508 6.15 -27.90 -31.65
CA PRO A 508 6.12 -26.51 -32.11
C PRO A 508 4.75 -25.85 -32.04
#